data_77bddd042631da26168ee7f9d8e4ae85
#
_entry.id   77bddd042631da26168ee7f9d8e4ae85
#
_cell.length_a   1.000
_cell.length_b   1.000
_cell.length_c   1.000
_cell.angle_alpha   90.00
_cell.angle_beta   90.00
_cell.angle_gamma   90.00
#
_symmetry.space_group_name_H-M   'P 1'
#
loop_
_entity.id
_entity.type
_entity.pdbx_description
1 polymer ?
#
loop_
_entity_poly.entity_id
_entity_poly.type
_entity_poly.pdbx_seq_one_letter_code
_entity_poly.pdbx_strand_id
1 'polypeptide(L)'
;TSKIKLLKAAQGLFAAKGFRDVSVREIAAAARVNSALVGYYFGGKQALFNEVYRAQAMPLAGERMRQLEAVTRNRHKPSVEEILKAWLLPWLRLGSEQGESALHLRMTANISRERWMHARAALPAADRTHAAFVKALRRCLPHLTREEVIWRLHFLTGAFTFGVRVPGALTALSR
;
A
#
# COMPACT_ATOMS: atom_id res chain seq x y z
N THR A 1 13.44 15.96 -13.83
CA THR A 1 14.71 15.23 -13.79
C THR A 1 14.52 13.80 -14.30
N SER A 2 15.58 13.16 -14.81
CA SER A 2 15.57 11.76 -15.29
C SER A 2 15.14 10.79 -14.19
N LYS A 3 15.50 11.05 -12.94
CA LYS A 3 15.09 10.25 -11.78
C LYS A 3 13.57 10.21 -11.63
N ILE A 4 12.87 11.34 -11.76
CA ILE A 4 11.40 11.42 -11.66
C ILE A 4 10.73 10.70 -12.83
N LYS A 5 11.27 10.84 -14.06
CA LYS A 5 10.76 10.13 -15.23
C LYS A 5 10.84 8.62 -15.06
N LEU A 6 11.97 8.12 -14.53
CA LEU A 6 12.15 6.69 -14.23
C LEU A 6 11.17 6.18 -13.17
N LEU A 7 10.96 6.94 -12.07
CA LEU A 7 9.99 6.58 -11.04
C LEU A 7 8.56 6.48 -11.61
N LYS A 8 8.11 7.47 -12.39
CA LYS A 8 6.77 7.46 -13.00
C LYS A 8 6.58 6.32 -14.00
N ALA A 9 7.58 6.09 -14.87
CA ALA A 9 7.53 4.98 -15.82
C ALA A 9 7.51 3.61 -15.12
N ALA A 10 8.39 3.43 -14.12
CA ALA A 10 8.45 2.21 -13.32
C ALA A 10 7.14 1.94 -12.56
N GLN A 11 6.53 2.98 -11.99
CA GLN A 11 5.24 2.91 -11.29
C GLN A 11 4.15 2.35 -12.20
N GLY A 12 3.97 2.91 -13.39
CA GLY A 12 2.97 2.45 -14.36
C GLY A 12 3.22 1.01 -14.82
N LEU A 13 4.46 0.67 -15.16
CA LEU A 13 4.82 -0.65 -15.62
C LEU A 13 4.68 -1.72 -14.54
N PHE A 14 5.15 -1.47 -13.32
CA PHE A 14 4.99 -2.41 -12.20
C PHE A 14 3.54 -2.62 -11.80
N ALA A 15 2.71 -1.60 -11.89
CA ALA A 15 1.27 -1.73 -11.63
C ALA A 15 0.54 -2.54 -12.71
N ALA A 16 0.95 -2.40 -13.96
CA ALA A 16 0.32 -3.09 -15.09
C ALA A 16 0.76 -4.56 -15.22
N LYS A 17 2.06 -4.83 -15.12
CA LYS A 17 2.67 -6.13 -15.45
C LYS A 17 3.25 -6.86 -14.24
N GLY A 18 3.36 -6.19 -13.09
CA GLY A 18 4.08 -6.72 -11.94
C GLY A 18 5.60 -6.58 -12.07
N PHE A 19 6.31 -6.98 -11.01
CA PHE A 19 7.77 -6.81 -10.96
C PHE A 19 8.52 -7.73 -11.93
N ARG A 20 8.10 -9.01 -12.05
CA ARG A 20 8.87 -10.01 -12.82
C ARG A 20 8.94 -9.68 -14.30
N ASP A 21 7.82 -9.26 -14.86
CA ASP A 21 7.64 -9.10 -16.31
C ASP A 21 8.08 -7.74 -16.84
N VAL A 22 8.64 -6.89 -15.98
CA VAL A 22 9.16 -5.56 -16.34
C VAL A 22 10.68 -5.59 -16.34
N SER A 23 11.31 -5.18 -17.44
CA SER A 23 12.77 -5.05 -17.55
C SER A 23 13.25 -3.62 -17.29
N VAL A 24 14.52 -3.46 -16.88
CA VAL A 24 15.17 -2.15 -16.76
C VAL A 24 15.19 -1.39 -18.09
N ARG A 25 15.39 -2.12 -19.20
CA ARG A 25 15.36 -1.52 -20.55
C ARG A 25 13.98 -0.95 -20.90
N GLU A 26 12.94 -1.68 -20.57
CA GLU A 26 11.55 -1.24 -20.78
C GLU A 26 11.20 0.00 -19.96
N ILE A 27 11.62 0.05 -18.69
CA ILE A 27 11.44 1.24 -17.83
C ILE A 27 12.17 2.44 -18.43
N ALA A 28 13.43 2.26 -18.85
CA ALA A 28 14.24 3.33 -19.41
C ALA A 28 13.67 3.83 -20.74
N ALA A 29 13.19 2.94 -21.60
CA ALA A 29 12.53 3.28 -22.86
C ALA A 29 11.25 4.10 -22.61
N ALA A 30 10.39 3.66 -21.68
CA ALA A 30 9.18 4.38 -21.31
C ALA A 30 9.48 5.76 -20.71
N ALA A 31 10.56 5.87 -19.93
CA ALA A 31 11.03 7.13 -19.37
C ALA A 31 11.77 8.03 -20.39
N ARG A 32 12.12 7.51 -21.59
CA ARG A 32 12.95 8.16 -22.62
C ARG A 32 14.32 8.59 -22.09
N VAL A 33 15.00 7.66 -21.41
CA VAL A 33 16.32 7.87 -20.83
C VAL A 33 17.22 6.64 -21.03
N ASN A 34 18.54 6.80 -20.79
CA ASN A 34 19.48 5.68 -20.87
C ASN A 34 19.23 4.69 -19.70
N SER A 35 19.24 3.40 -19.98
CA SER A 35 19.04 2.33 -19.00
C SER A 35 20.09 2.29 -17.88
N ALA A 36 21.33 2.76 -18.16
CA ALA A 36 22.38 2.89 -17.16
C ALA A 36 21.98 3.80 -15.98
N LEU A 37 21.06 4.76 -16.21
CA LEU A 37 20.57 5.67 -15.17
C LEU A 37 19.75 4.96 -14.09
N VAL A 38 19.18 3.78 -14.35
CA VAL A 38 18.54 2.98 -13.30
C VAL A 38 19.56 2.49 -12.30
N GLY A 39 20.71 1.99 -12.77
CA GLY A 39 21.84 1.63 -11.90
C GLY A 39 22.36 2.82 -11.13
N TYR A 40 22.59 3.93 -11.83
CA TYR A 40 23.15 5.15 -11.26
C TYR A 40 22.28 5.78 -10.16
N TYR A 41 20.96 5.94 -10.41
CA TYR A 41 20.07 6.60 -9.44
C TYR A 41 19.55 5.69 -8.33
N PHE A 42 19.42 4.39 -8.60
CA PHE A 42 18.72 3.48 -7.71
C PHE A 42 19.53 2.25 -7.30
N GLY A 43 20.64 1.96 -7.97
CA GLY A 43 21.39 0.72 -7.72
C GLY A 43 20.79 -0.53 -8.36
N GLY A 44 19.71 -0.40 -9.13
CA GLY A 44 19.09 -1.50 -9.86
C GLY A 44 17.56 -1.58 -9.76
N LYS A 45 16.99 -2.58 -10.42
CA LYS A 45 15.53 -2.76 -10.55
C LYS A 45 14.83 -2.95 -9.19
N GLN A 46 15.43 -3.73 -8.27
CA GLN A 46 14.84 -3.99 -6.95
C GLN A 46 14.76 -2.72 -6.11
N ALA A 47 15.84 -1.94 -6.09
CA ALA A 47 15.86 -0.69 -5.32
C ALA A 47 14.93 0.36 -5.93
N LEU A 48 14.82 0.43 -7.26
CA LEU A 48 13.82 1.26 -7.95
C LEU A 48 12.39 0.84 -7.56
N PHE A 49 12.11 -0.46 -7.52
CA PHE A 49 10.81 -0.97 -7.09
C PHE A 49 10.49 -0.57 -5.64
N ASN A 50 11.46 -0.73 -4.74
CA ASN A 50 11.30 -0.34 -3.33
C ASN A 50 11.02 1.16 -3.19
N GLU A 51 11.70 2.00 -3.99
CA GLU A 51 11.50 3.46 -3.98
C GLU A 51 10.10 3.83 -4.49
N VAL A 52 9.65 3.20 -5.58
CA VAL A 52 8.28 3.37 -6.11
C VAL A 52 7.25 2.94 -5.08
N TYR A 53 7.43 1.77 -4.47
CA TYR A 53 6.52 1.28 -3.44
C TYR A 53 6.46 2.21 -2.22
N ARG A 54 7.62 2.68 -1.77
CA ARG A 54 7.74 3.62 -0.65
C ARG A 54 7.02 4.94 -0.93
N ALA A 55 7.21 5.51 -2.11
CA ALA A 55 6.58 6.77 -2.50
C ALA A 55 5.05 6.71 -2.43
N GLN A 56 4.46 5.53 -2.63
CA GLN A 56 3.02 5.31 -2.57
C GLN A 56 2.52 4.91 -1.17
N ALA A 57 3.28 4.10 -0.46
CA ALA A 57 2.87 3.60 0.85
C ALA A 57 2.96 4.67 1.96
N MET A 58 3.90 5.62 1.84
CA MET A 58 4.12 6.63 2.88
C MET A 58 2.96 7.62 3.04
N PRO A 59 2.36 8.18 1.97
CA PRO A 59 1.19 9.04 2.10
C PRO A 59 0.01 8.31 2.76
N LEU A 60 -0.23 7.05 2.38
CA LEU A 60 -1.27 6.23 2.99
C LEU A 60 -1.03 5.98 4.48
N ALA A 61 0.20 5.63 4.86
CA ALA A 61 0.58 5.44 6.25
C ALA A 61 0.40 6.72 7.08
N GLY A 62 0.81 7.87 6.52
CA GLY A 62 0.63 9.18 7.14
C GLY A 62 -0.83 9.54 7.36
N GLU A 63 -1.68 9.33 6.34
CA GLU A 63 -3.12 9.59 6.45
C GLU A 63 -3.79 8.69 7.48
N ARG A 64 -3.46 7.40 7.49
CA ARG A 64 -3.94 6.47 8.51
C ARG A 64 -3.58 6.91 9.93
N MET A 65 -2.33 7.33 10.15
CA MET A 65 -1.91 7.82 11.46
C MET A 65 -2.69 9.07 11.87
N ARG A 66 -2.89 10.04 10.96
CA ARG A 66 -3.73 11.23 11.23
C ARG A 66 -5.16 10.86 11.62
N GLN A 67 -5.77 9.92 10.88
CA GLN A 67 -7.13 9.46 11.18
C GLN A 67 -7.20 8.72 12.53
N LEU A 68 -6.23 7.85 12.82
CA LEU A 68 -6.17 7.17 14.11
C LEU A 68 -5.99 8.15 15.27
N GLU A 69 -5.14 9.15 15.12
CA GLU A 69 -4.97 10.21 16.11
C GLU A 69 -6.25 11.00 16.32
N ALA A 70 -6.97 11.33 15.26
CA ALA A 70 -8.23 12.07 15.34
C ALA A 70 -9.27 11.30 16.17
N VAL A 71 -9.44 9.99 15.92
CA VAL A 71 -10.43 9.18 16.66
C VAL A 71 -9.97 8.86 18.09
N THR A 72 -8.67 8.88 18.37
CA THR A 72 -8.14 8.60 19.72
C THR A 72 -7.95 9.82 20.61
N ARG A 73 -7.98 11.05 20.04
CA ARG A 73 -7.89 12.31 20.79
C ARG A 73 -9.14 12.61 21.62
N ASN A 74 -10.29 12.13 21.20
CA ASN A 74 -11.53 12.34 21.92
C ASN A 74 -11.48 11.66 23.29
N ARG A 75 -12.11 12.28 24.31
CA ARG A 75 -12.08 11.77 25.69
C ARG A 75 -12.82 10.46 25.89
N HIS A 76 -13.64 10.02 24.95
CA HIS A 76 -14.28 8.71 24.97
C HIS A 76 -13.42 7.66 24.26
N LYS A 77 -13.55 6.44 24.69
CA LYS A 77 -12.84 5.29 24.10
C LYS A 77 -13.37 5.08 22.67
N PRO A 78 -12.51 5.07 21.63
CA PRO A 78 -12.95 4.88 20.27
C PRO A 78 -13.58 3.48 20.08
N SER A 79 -14.58 3.39 19.22
CA SER A 79 -15.17 2.12 18.82
C SER A 79 -14.26 1.38 17.83
N VAL A 80 -14.48 0.06 17.73
CA VAL A 80 -13.81 -0.77 16.71
C VAL A 80 -14.11 -0.24 15.29
N GLU A 81 -15.35 0.19 15.06
CA GLU A 81 -15.78 0.75 13.77
C GLU A 81 -15.02 2.01 13.39
N GLU A 82 -14.85 2.96 14.32
CA GLU A 82 -14.09 4.20 14.09
C GLU A 82 -12.64 3.90 13.75
N ILE A 83 -12.00 2.95 14.46
CA ILE A 83 -10.62 2.54 14.18
C ILE A 83 -10.52 1.86 12.80
N LEU A 84 -11.46 1.00 12.44
CA LEU A 84 -11.48 0.32 11.13
C LEU A 84 -11.76 1.31 10.00
N LYS A 85 -12.64 2.30 10.20
CA LYS A 85 -12.83 3.41 9.24
C LYS A 85 -11.53 4.20 9.05
N ALA A 86 -10.81 4.51 10.11
CA ALA A 86 -9.51 5.17 10.03
C ALA A 86 -8.45 4.35 9.27
N TRP A 87 -8.57 3.02 9.29
CA TRP A 87 -7.70 2.11 8.52
C TRP A 87 -8.07 2.03 7.04
N LEU A 88 -9.36 1.94 6.71
CA LEU A 88 -9.85 1.63 5.36
C LEU A 88 -10.14 2.87 4.51
N LEU A 89 -10.77 3.91 5.08
CA LEU A 89 -11.20 5.09 4.31
C LEU A 89 -10.06 5.84 3.60
N PRO A 90 -8.85 5.96 4.15
CA PRO A 90 -7.74 6.57 3.42
C PRO A 90 -7.46 5.89 2.07
N TRP A 91 -7.65 4.59 1.97
CA TRP A 91 -7.50 3.87 0.70
C TRP A 91 -8.56 4.25 -0.33
N LEU A 92 -9.83 4.40 0.10
CA LEU A 92 -10.91 4.82 -0.78
C LEU A 92 -10.72 6.25 -1.27
N ARG A 93 -10.33 7.15 -0.38
CA ARG A 93 -10.09 8.56 -0.71
C ARG A 93 -8.93 8.73 -1.69
N LEU A 94 -7.81 8.09 -1.40
CA LEU A 94 -6.67 8.08 -2.29
C LEU A 94 -6.97 7.36 -3.62
N GLY A 95 -7.86 6.38 -3.66
CA GLY A 95 -8.27 5.64 -4.87
C GLY A 95 -9.28 6.39 -5.76
N SER A 96 -10.00 7.38 -5.22
CA SER A 96 -10.95 8.19 -5.98
C SER A 96 -10.29 9.37 -6.73
N GLU A 97 -9.12 9.81 -6.30
CA GLU A 97 -8.31 10.78 -7.02
C GLU A 97 -7.55 10.03 -8.14
N GLN A 98 -7.99 10.23 -9.37
CA GLN A 98 -7.57 9.51 -10.57
C GLN A 98 -6.04 9.31 -10.66
N GLY A 99 -5.59 8.08 -10.62
CA GLY A 99 -4.27 7.64 -11.11
C GLY A 99 -3.32 7.01 -10.10
N GLU A 100 -2.82 7.69 -9.07
CA GLU A 100 -1.67 7.20 -8.28
C GLU A 100 -2.05 6.11 -7.26
N SER A 101 -3.20 6.19 -6.68
CA SER A 101 -3.64 5.25 -5.62
C SER A 101 -4.25 3.98 -6.18
N ALA A 102 -4.90 4.06 -7.35
CA ALA A 102 -5.28 2.86 -8.10
C ALA A 102 -4.04 2.05 -8.51
N LEU A 103 -2.93 2.74 -8.82
CA LEU A 103 -1.64 2.11 -9.11
C LEU A 103 -1.05 1.41 -7.87
N HIS A 104 -1.14 2.02 -6.69
CA HIS A 104 -0.70 1.38 -5.44
C HIS A 104 -1.48 0.10 -5.12
N LEU A 105 -2.81 0.14 -5.28
CA LEU A 105 -3.66 -1.05 -5.11
C LEU A 105 -3.28 -2.16 -6.08
N ARG A 106 -3.07 -1.83 -7.37
CA ARG A 106 -2.63 -2.80 -8.38
C ARG A 106 -1.24 -3.35 -8.07
N MET A 107 -0.29 -2.50 -7.69
CA MET A 107 1.05 -2.95 -7.29
C MET A 107 0.99 -3.88 -6.08
N THR A 108 0.24 -3.53 -5.04
CA THR A 108 0.09 -4.34 -3.83
C THR A 108 -0.56 -5.68 -4.14
N ALA A 109 -1.55 -5.69 -5.02
CA ALA A 109 -2.23 -6.92 -5.46
C ALA A 109 -1.38 -7.83 -6.35
N ASN A 110 -0.44 -7.24 -7.12
CA ASN A 110 0.47 -7.98 -8.01
C ASN A 110 1.82 -8.31 -7.35
N ILE A 111 2.01 -7.91 -6.09
CA ILE A 111 3.25 -8.19 -5.38
C ILE A 111 3.26 -9.65 -4.90
N SER A 112 4.29 -10.41 -5.28
CA SER A 112 4.47 -11.75 -4.74
C SER A 112 4.86 -11.69 -3.26
N ARG A 113 4.61 -12.80 -2.51
CA ARG A 113 4.96 -12.89 -1.07
C ARG A 113 6.40 -12.50 -0.79
N GLU A 114 7.34 -13.01 -1.58
CA GLU A 114 8.78 -12.71 -1.44
C GLU A 114 9.06 -11.22 -1.58
N ARG A 115 8.46 -10.58 -2.58
CA ARG A 115 8.65 -9.15 -2.83
C ARG A 115 7.95 -8.27 -1.83
N TRP A 116 6.80 -8.70 -1.34
CA TRP A 116 6.11 -8.01 -0.26
C TRP A 116 6.99 -7.96 0.99
N MET A 117 7.67 -9.06 1.34
CA MET A 117 8.61 -9.11 2.45
C MET A 117 9.77 -8.12 2.27
N HIS A 118 10.38 -8.06 1.08
CA HIS A 118 11.46 -7.11 0.77
C HIS A 118 10.99 -5.65 0.77
N ALA A 119 9.84 -5.37 0.16
CA ALA A 119 9.26 -4.03 0.15
C ALA A 119 8.89 -3.57 1.57
N ARG A 120 8.35 -4.47 2.39
CA ARG A 120 8.01 -4.20 3.79
C ARG A 120 9.25 -3.93 4.64
N ALA A 121 10.32 -4.68 4.48
CA ALA A 121 11.58 -4.45 5.19
C ALA A 121 12.15 -3.03 4.91
N ALA A 122 11.84 -2.46 3.74
CA ALA A 122 12.21 -1.09 3.38
C ALA A 122 11.27 -0.01 3.97
N LEU A 123 10.23 -0.40 4.73
CA LEU A 123 9.16 0.51 5.20
C LEU A 123 8.89 0.43 6.72
N PRO A 124 9.84 0.83 7.57
CA PRO A 124 9.60 0.85 9.03
C PRO A 124 8.40 1.69 9.46
N ALA A 125 8.04 2.71 8.67
CA ALA A 125 6.87 3.55 8.95
C ALA A 125 5.54 2.80 8.77
N ALA A 126 5.45 1.89 7.79
CA ALA A 126 4.27 1.05 7.59
C ALA A 126 4.09 0.08 8.75
N ASP A 127 5.18 -0.48 9.29
CA ASP A 127 5.15 -1.35 10.47
C ASP A 127 4.71 -0.59 11.72
N ARG A 128 5.18 0.65 11.92
CA ARG A 128 4.74 1.51 13.03
C ARG A 128 3.24 1.82 12.94
N THR A 129 2.75 2.14 11.75
CA THR A 129 1.31 2.39 11.52
C THR A 129 0.49 1.15 11.87
N HIS A 130 0.88 -0.02 11.36
CA HIS A 130 0.20 -1.28 11.65
C HIS A 130 0.20 -1.58 13.15
N ALA A 131 1.34 -1.43 13.83
CA ALA A 131 1.46 -1.64 15.28
C ALA A 131 0.55 -0.69 16.09
N ALA A 132 0.42 0.58 15.67
CA ALA A 132 -0.45 1.55 16.30
C ALA A 132 -1.93 1.14 16.20
N PHE A 133 -2.38 0.69 15.03
CA PHE A 133 -3.75 0.20 14.83
C PHE A 133 -4.02 -1.08 15.62
N VAL A 134 -3.11 -2.03 15.63
CA VAL A 134 -3.23 -3.25 16.46
C VAL A 134 -3.34 -2.90 17.95
N LYS A 135 -2.53 -1.94 18.43
CA LYS A 135 -2.60 -1.46 19.81
C LYS A 135 -3.96 -0.81 20.11
N ALA A 136 -4.49 0.01 19.21
CA ALA A 136 -5.79 0.67 19.37
C ALA A 136 -6.93 -0.36 19.38
N LEU A 137 -6.96 -1.29 18.45
CA LEU A 137 -7.96 -2.36 18.38
C LEU A 137 -7.94 -3.25 19.61
N ARG A 138 -6.77 -3.63 20.14
CA ARG A 138 -6.66 -4.44 21.37
C ARG A 138 -7.25 -3.76 22.60
N ARG A 139 -7.23 -2.42 22.67
CA ARG A 139 -7.89 -1.68 23.75
C ARG A 139 -9.42 -1.81 23.69
N CYS A 140 -9.98 -1.97 22.48
CA CYS A 140 -11.41 -2.15 22.28
C CYS A 140 -11.83 -3.63 22.38
N LEU A 141 -10.93 -4.55 22.08
CA LEU A 141 -11.15 -5.99 22.03
C LEU A 141 -10.20 -6.71 23.00
N PRO A 142 -10.35 -6.53 24.32
CA PRO A 142 -9.41 -7.07 25.31
C PRO A 142 -9.43 -8.61 25.40
N HIS A 143 -10.51 -9.23 24.91
CA HIS A 143 -10.68 -10.70 24.85
C HIS A 143 -9.89 -11.34 23.69
N LEU A 144 -9.38 -10.55 22.74
CA LEU A 144 -8.57 -11.06 21.63
C LEU A 144 -7.08 -10.94 21.95
N THR A 145 -6.32 -11.94 21.56
CA THR A 145 -4.86 -11.89 21.59
C THR A 145 -4.32 -10.90 20.55
N ARG A 146 -3.06 -10.50 20.70
CA ARG A 146 -2.40 -9.64 19.70
C ARG A 146 -2.38 -10.30 18.30
N GLU A 147 -2.15 -11.59 18.27
CA GLU A 147 -2.08 -12.37 17.03
C GLU A 147 -3.42 -12.43 16.32
N GLU A 148 -4.51 -12.70 17.04
CA GLU A 148 -5.87 -12.70 16.48
C GLU A 148 -6.25 -11.34 15.88
N VAL A 149 -5.91 -10.24 16.54
CA VAL A 149 -6.16 -8.89 16.02
C VAL A 149 -5.35 -8.64 14.74
N ILE A 150 -4.07 -9.07 14.69
CA ILE A 150 -3.24 -8.97 13.48
C ILE A 150 -3.86 -9.75 12.33
N TRP A 151 -4.26 -11.00 12.56
CA TRP A 151 -4.89 -11.85 11.54
C TRP A 151 -6.19 -11.25 11.01
N ARG A 152 -7.08 -10.81 11.90
CA ARG A 152 -8.36 -10.19 11.53
C ARG A 152 -8.17 -8.91 10.72
N LEU A 153 -7.22 -8.06 11.10
CA LEU A 153 -6.89 -6.85 10.36
C LEU A 153 -6.31 -7.18 8.96
N HIS A 154 -5.52 -8.26 8.86
CA HIS A 154 -5.00 -8.74 7.58
C HIS A 154 -6.09 -9.30 6.68
N PHE A 155 -7.00 -10.13 7.21
CA PHE A 155 -8.14 -10.64 6.46
C PHE A 155 -9.04 -9.53 5.95
N LEU A 156 -9.37 -8.56 6.82
CA LEU A 156 -10.16 -7.39 6.42
C LEU A 156 -9.47 -6.59 5.31
N THR A 157 -8.17 -6.35 5.45
CA THR A 157 -7.39 -5.63 4.44
C THR A 157 -7.34 -6.41 3.11
N GLY A 158 -7.17 -7.73 3.17
CA GLY A 158 -7.19 -8.60 2.00
C GLY A 158 -8.53 -8.61 1.29
N ALA A 159 -9.63 -8.77 2.03
CA ALA A 159 -10.99 -8.73 1.49
C ALA A 159 -11.29 -7.37 0.84
N PHE A 160 -10.91 -6.28 1.50
CA PHE A 160 -11.08 -4.93 0.98
C PHE A 160 -10.28 -4.70 -0.32
N THR A 161 -9.00 -5.07 -0.34
CA THR A 161 -8.15 -4.93 -1.54
C THR A 161 -8.64 -5.75 -2.71
N PHE A 162 -9.15 -6.95 -2.44
CA PHE A 162 -9.77 -7.79 -3.46
C PHE A 162 -11.06 -7.17 -4.01
N GLY A 163 -11.96 -6.71 -3.13
CA GLY A 163 -13.24 -6.09 -3.51
C GLY A 163 -13.06 -4.82 -4.34
N VAL A 164 -12.08 -3.98 -3.99
CA VAL A 164 -11.77 -2.76 -4.77
C VAL A 164 -11.15 -3.09 -6.13
N ARG A 165 -10.43 -4.22 -6.24
CA ARG A 165 -9.81 -4.67 -7.48
C ARG A 165 -10.81 -5.21 -8.50
N VAL A 166 -11.91 -5.81 -8.04
CA VAL A 166 -12.88 -6.53 -8.89
C VAL A 166 -14.33 -6.05 -8.60
N PRO A 167 -14.61 -4.75 -8.75
CA PRO A 167 -15.91 -4.21 -8.34
C PRO A 167 -17.10 -4.84 -9.04
N GLY A 168 -16.92 -5.31 -10.28
CA GLY A 168 -17.98 -5.99 -11.04
C GLY A 168 -18.22 -7.45 -10.63
N ALA A 169 -17.24 -8.13 -10.05
CA ALA A 169 -17.38 -9.55 -9.69
C ALA A 169 -18.33 -9.75 -8.52
N LEU A 170 -18.26 -8.90 -7.50
CA LEU A 170 -19.18 -8.97 -6.36
C LEU A 170 -20.63 -8.67 -6.77
N THR A 171 -20.83 -7.71 -7.66
CA THR A 171 -22.16 -7.38 -8.22
C THR A 171 -22.71 -8.53 -9.08
N ALA A 172 -21.85 -9.21 -9.85
CA ALA A 172 -22.25 -10.35 -10.66
C ALA A 172 -22.65 -11.57 -9.83
N LEU A 173 -21.98 -11.78 -8.68
CA LEU A 173 -22.27 -12.90 -7.75
C LEU A 173 -23.48 -12.64 -6.85
N SER A 174 -23.93 -11.38 -6.72
CA SER A 174 -25.07 -11.01 -5.88
C SER A 174 -26.41 -10.98 -6.65
N ARG A 175 -26.41 -11.30 -7.94
CA ARG A 175 -27.59 -11.47 -8.81
C ARG A 175 -27.93 -12.93 -8.99
#